data_63a684f4270206cc0d053fe20f8c39b6
#
_entry.id   63a684f4270206cc0d053fe20f8c39b6
#
_cell.length_a   1.000
_cell.length_b   1.000
_cell.length_c   1.000
_cell.angle_alpha   90.00
_cell.angle_beta   90.00
_cell.angle_gamma   90.00
#
_symmetry.space_group_name_H-M   'P 1'
#
loop_
_entity.id
_entity.type
_entity.pdbx_description
1 polymer ?
#
loop_
_entity_poly.entity_id
_entity_poly.type
_entity_poly.pdbx_seq_one_letter_code
_entity_poly.pdbx_strand_id
1 'polypeptide(L)'
;MLSEVIIYLNVKLTDTGYINDVLCLAEKLEREGKVYPAIYNSKNEYVPINFDLNGSLSYWRKSGDVSISEEENPTSGYLVQYKTTVPLKLVGFIRKENAHNTATFSDNMCQNIIGVVTTNTAVMKQVLKAKRATLTATGYSTDWRKIASDEYDNIDFEVRYTHSYFSIDFNLVIISNANCYQGFCDLPYTIG
;
A
#
# COMPACT_ATOMS: atom_id res chain seq x y z
N MET A 1 5.30 7.92 9.78
CA MET A 1 6.26 6.95 9.20
C MET A 1 5.67 6.16 8.02
N LEU A 2 4.70 5.24 8.21
CA LEU A 2 4.10 4.50 7.08
C LEU A 2 3.37 5.44 6.10
N SER A 3 2.65 6.43 6.61
CA SER A 3 1.95 7.43 5.79
C SER A 3 2.89 8.21 4.86
N GLU A 4 4.09 8.54 5.31
CA GLU A 4 5.10 9.25 4.50
C GLU A 4 5.64 8.37 3.36
N VAL A 5 5.82 7.07 3.64
CA VAL A 5 6.17 6.10 2.60
C VAL A 5 5.06 5.98 1.57
N ILE A 6 3.80 5.89 2.01
CA ILE A 6 2.65 5.84 1.12
C ILE A 6 2.56 7.10 0.25
N ILE A 7 2.76 8.29 0.82
CA ILE A 7 2.81 9.54 0.04
C ILE A 7 3.90 9.47 -1.04
N TYR A 8 5.09 9.00 -0.70
CA TYR A 8 6.16 8.81 -1.68
C TYR A 8 5.78 7.82 -2.79
N LEU A 9 5.20 6.68 -2.42
CA LEU A 9 4.75 5.66 -3.39
C LEU A 9 3.63 6.18 -4.28
N ASN A 10 2.74 7.03 -3.75
CA ASN A 10 1.66 7.66 -4.50
C ASN A 10 2.20 8.56 -5.63
N VAL A 11 3.22 9.35 -5.36
CA VAL A 11 3.89 10.15 -6.41
C VAL A 11 4.40 9.23 -7.52
N LYS A 12 5.04 8.11 -7.17
CA LYS A 12 5.53 7.13 -8.14
C LYS A 12 4.41 6.49 -8.97
N LEU A 13 3.27 6.20 -8.34
CA LEU A 13 2.10 5.64 -9.03
C LEU A 13 1.50 6.62 -10.02
N THR A 14 1.39 7.89 -9.64
CA THR A 14 0.90 8.95 -10.54
C THR A 14 1.81 9.11 -11.75
N ASP A 15 3.13 9.02 -11.58
CA ASP A 15 4.11 9.09 -12.66
C ASP A 15 3.94 7.96 -13.70
N THR A 16 3.26 6.86 -13.37
CA THR A 16 2.97 5.78 -14.33
C THR A 16 1.98 6.16 -15.41
N GLY A 17 1.16 7.18 -15.16
CA GLY A 17 0.10 7.64 -16.07
C GLY A 17 -1.13 6.73 -16.14
N TYR A 18 -1.16 5.60 -15.40
CA TYR A 18 -2.33 4.70 -15.39
C TYR A 18 -3.41 5.13 -14.42
N ILE A 19 -3.02 5.79 -13.33
CA ILE A 19 -3.88 6.06 -12.18
C ILE A 19 -3.99 7.57 -12.01
N ASN A 20 -5.23 8.08 -12.03
CA ASN A 20 -5.49 9.50 -11.87
C ASN A 20 -5.54 9.88 -10.39
N ASP A 21 -6.21 9.04 -9.59
CA ASP A 21 -6.41 9.28 -8.17
C ASP A 21 -5.74 8.18 -7.34
N VAL A 22 -4.71 8.55 -6.60
CA VAL A 22 -4.03 7.65 -5.66
C VAL A 22 -4.38 8.07 -4.25
N LEU A 23 -5.20 7.25 -3.60
CA LEU A 23 -5.63 7.51 -2.22
C LEU A 23 -4.57 7.04 -1.21
N CYS A 24 -4.70 7.55 0.01
CA CYS A 24 -3.83 7.16 1.12
C CYS A 24 -4.08 5.72 1.60
N LEU A 25 -3.60 5.42 2.80
CA LEU A 25 -3.81 4.13 3.44
C LEU A 25 -5.29 3.97 3.80
N ALA A 26 -5.93 2.95 3.24
CA ALA A 26 -7.30 2.57 3.55
C ALA A 26 -7.34 1.53 4.68
N GLU A 27 -8.41 1.56 5.44
CA GLU A 27 -8.76 0.57 6.45
C GLU A 27 -10.07 -0.12 6.07
N LYS A 28 -10.29 -1.35 6.53
CA LYS A 28 -11.59 -2.00 6.41
C LYS A 28 -12.51 -1.46 7.49
N LEU A 29 -13.62 -0.89 7.08
CA LEU A 29 -14.66 -0.40 7.97
C LEU A 29 -15.89 -1.30 7.86
N GLU A 30 -16.43 -1.69 9.01
CA GLU A 30 -17.72 -2.37 9.10
C GLU A 30 -18.79 -1.36 9.53
N ARG A 31 -19.85 -1.25 8.75
CA ARG A 31 -21.00 -0.41 9.07
C ARG A 31 -22.28 -1.08 8.56
N GLU A 32 -23.28 -1.22 9.44
CA GLU A 32 -24.58 -1.81 9.13
C GLU A 32 -24.47 -3.21 8.51
N GLY A 33 -23.52 -4.02 9.01
CA GLY A 33 -23.27 -5.38 8.51
C GLY A 33 -22.61 -5.45 7.14
N LYS A 34 -22.11 -4.34 6.62
CA LYS A 34 -21.36 -4.23 5.37
C LYS A 34 -19.91 -3.90 5.66
N VAL A 35 -18.98 -4.56 4.97
CA VAL A 35 -17.53 -4.29 5.06
C VAL A 35 -17.05 -3.66 3.77
N TYR A 36 -16.30 -2.57 3.88
CA TYR A 36 -15.73 -1.86 2.74
C TYR A 36 -14.43 -1.14 3.11
N PRO A 37 -13.54 -0.90 2.14
CA PRO A 37 -12.38 -0.07 2.35
C PRO A 37 -12.80 1.40 2.51
N ALA A 38 -12.19 2.09 3.46
CA ALA A 38 -12.43 3.49 3.72
C ALA A 38 -11.12 4.22 4.01
N ILE A 39 -11.03 5.47 3.61
CA ILE A 39 -9.93 6.37 3.97
C ILE A 39 -10.37 7.33 5.06
N TYR A 40 -9.42 7.66 5.94
CA TYR A 40 -9.64 8.66 6.96
C TYR A 40 -9.32 10.05 6.37
N ASN A 41 -10.30 10.93 6.34
CA ASN A 41 -10.14 12.26 5.76
C ASN A 41 -9.66 13.31 6.79
N SER A 42 -9.34 14.51 6.31
CA SER A 42 -8.90 15.63 7.16
C SER A 42 -9.97 16.19 8.11
N LYS A 43 -11.23 15.76 7.96
CA LYS A 43 -12.35 16.12 8.85
C LYS A 43 -12.56 15.11 9.97
N ASN A 44 -11.63 14.16 10.14
CA ASN A 44 -11.73 13.07 11.09
C ASN A 44 -12.94 12.14 10.83
N GLU A 45 -13.23 11.88 9.56
CA GLU A 45 -14.30 10.99 9.13
C GLU A 45 -13.76 9.90 8.24
N TYR A 46 -14.34 8.69 8.33
CA TYR A 46 -14.09 7.62 7.36
C TYR A 46 -14.96 7.81 6.12
N VAL A 47 -14.31 7.92 4.97
CA VAL A 47 -14.97 8.03 3.67
C VAL A 47 -14.85 6.70 2.94
N PRO A 48 -15.98 6.04 2.63
CA PRO A 48 -15.98 4.80 1.86
C PRO A 48 -15.34 4.99 0.49
N ILE A 49 -14.56 4.01 0.07
CA ILE A 49 -14.03 3.96 -1.29
C ILE A 49 -15.07 3.26 -2.15
N ASN A 50 -15.76 4.02 -3.00
CA ASN A 50 -16.74 3.50 -3.93
C ASN A 50 -16.13 3.33 -5.32
N PHE A 51 -16.39 2.19 -5.95
CA PHE A 51 -16.03 1.94 -7.36
C PHE A 51 -16.90 2.74 -8.36
N ASP A 52 -17.84 3.52 -7.88
CA ASP A 52 -18.74 4.34 -8.69
C ASP A 52 -18.09 5.61 -9.27
N LEU A 53 -16.84 5.84 -8.93
CA LEU A 53 -16.11 7.01 -9.41
C LEU A 53 -15.77 6.87 -10.89
N ASN A 54 -15.97 7.95 -11.64
CA ASN A 54 -15.77 8.02 -13.09
C ASN A 54 -14.30 8.06 -13.54
N GLY A 55 -13.36 7.58 -12.72
CA GLY A 55 -11.92 7.67 -12.96
C GLY A 55 -11.15 6.38 -12.71
N SER A 56 -9.84 6.46 -12.88
CA SER A 56 -8.91 5.43 -12.45
C SER A 56 -8.44 5.75 -11.03
N LEU A 57 -8.62 4.82 -10.11
CA LEU A 57 -8.35 5.03 -8.68
C LEU A 57 -7.57 3.86 -8.10
N SER A 58 -6.68 4.17 -7.15
CA SER A 58 -6.02 3.15 -6.34
C SER A 58 -5.85 3.60 -4.89
N TYR A 59 -5.69 2.63 -4.00
CA TYR A 59 -5.42 2.85 -2.58
C TYR A 59 -4.51 1.77 -2.02
N TRP A 60 -3.82 2.12 -0.95
CA TRP A 60 -3.00 1.18 -0.18
C TRP A 60 -3.75 0.69 1.05
N ARG A 61 -3.49 -0.53 1.46
CA ARG A 61 -3.89 -1.04 2.77
C ARG A 61 -2.85 -2.00 3.36
N LYS A 62 -2.90 -2.19 4.67
CA LYS A 62 -2.19 -3.31 5.30
C LYS A 62 -2.93 -4.60 4.96
N SER A 63 -2.20 -5.61 4.48
CA SER A 63 -2.78 -6.91 4.11
C SER A 63 -2.57 -8.00 5.16
N GLY A 64 -1.91 -7.69 6.28
CA GLY A 64 -1.65 -8.60 7.37
C GLY A 64 -0.94 -7.94 8.54
N ASP A 65 -0.54 -8.75 9.50
CA ASP A 65 0.15 -8.30 10.70
C ASP A 65 1.59 -7.85 10.41
N VAL A 66 2.04 -6.86 11.15
CA VAL A 66 3.43 -6.42 11.13
C VAL A 66 4.26 -7.42 11.94
N SER A 67 5.29 -7.96 11.32
CA SER A 67 6.26 -8.82 12.02
C SER A 67 7.55 -8.06 12.33
N ILE A 68 8.10 -8.33 13.51
CA ILE A 68 9.39 -7.78 13.97
C ILE A 68 10.26 -8.95 14.40
N SER A 69 11.47 -9.00 13.89
CA SER A 69 12.49 -9.98 14.27
C SER A 69 13.84 -9.30 14.48
N GLU A 70 14.65 -9.89 15.34
CA GLU A 70 16.06 -9.51 15.43
C GLU A 70 16.82 -10.03 14.21
N GLU A 71 17.74 -9.22 13.71
CA GLU A 71 18.64 -9.59 12.61
C GLU A 71 20.09 -9.45 13.11
N GLU A 72 20.86 -10.52 13.01
CA GLU A 72 22.28 -10.47 13.35
C GLU A 72 23.01 -9.51 12.40
N ASN A 73 23.79 -8.60 12.98
CA ASN A 73 24.63 -7.72 12.19
C ASN A 73 26.04 -8.34 12.07
N PRO A 74 26.41 -8.93 10.94
CA PRO A 74 27.68 -9.61 10.77
C PRO A 74 28.88 -8.67 10.85
N THR A 75 28.66 -7.33 10.78
CA THR A 75 29.76 -6.35 10.68
C THR A 75 30.07 -5.62 11.99
N SER A 76 29.20 -5.68 12.99
CA SER A 76 29.43 -5.02 14.28
C SER A 76 28.88 -5.88 15.40
N GLY A 77 29.74 -6.59 16.10
CA GLY A 77 29.42 -7.58 17.14
C GLY A 77 28.64 -7.07 18.36
N TYR A 78 28.06 -5.86 18.34
CA TYR A 78 27.39 -5.25 19.50
C TYR A 78 26.11 -4.49 19.20
N LEU A 79 25.70 -4.35 17.93
CA LEU A 79 24.48 -3.61 17.58
C LEU A 79 23.40 -4.55 17.09
N VAL A 80 22.42 -4.80 17.93
CA VAL A 80 21.20 -5.49 17.55
C VAL A 80 20.47 -4.68 16.49
N GLN A 81 20.06 -5.34 15.41
CA GLN A 81 19.21 -4.77 14.37
C GLN A 81 17.84 -5.41 14.42
N TYR A 82 16.84 -4.61 14.14
CA TYR A 82 15.48 -5.10 14.01
C TYR A 82 15.06 -5.04 12.55
N LYS A 83 14.51 -6.15 12.10
CA LYS A 83 13.84 -6.28 10.81
C LYS A 83 12.35 -6.21 11.04
N THR A 84 11.73 -5.17 10.54
CA THR A 84 10.27 -5.00 10.53
C THR A 84 9.76 -5.29 9.13
N THR A 85 8.79 -6.19 9.02
CA THR A 85 8.10 -6.48 7.76
C THR A 85 6.66 -6.03 7.86
N VAL A 86 6.25 -5.14 6.96
CA VAL A 86 4.89 -4.62 6.85
C VAL A 86 4.30 -5.14 5.55
N PRO A 87 3.32 -6.07 5.61
CA PRO A 87 2.60 -6.51 4.44
C PRO A 87 1.65 -5.42 3.96
N LEU A 88 1.76 -5.04 2.70
CA LEU A 88 0.96 -4.00 2.05
C LEU A 88 0.27 -4.58 0.83
N LYS A 89 -0.91 -4.07 0.53
CA LYS A 89 -1.62 -4.35 -0.72
C LYS A 89 -1.96 -3.03 -1.39
N LEU A 90 -1.65 -2.92 -2.67
CA LEU A 90 -2.15 -1.87 -3.55
C LEU A 90 -3.37 -2.44 -4.28
N VAL A 91 -4.50 -1.80 -4.16
CA VAL A 91 -5.74 -2.17 -4.85
C VAL A 91 -6.15 -1.01 -5.74
N GLY A 92 -6.64 -1.32 -6.92
CA GLY A 92 -7.13 -0.27 -7.80
C GLY A 92 -7.94 -0.78 -8.97
N PHE A 93 -8.51 0.19 -9.67
CA PHE A 93 -9.25 0.00 -10.89
C PHE A 93 -8.93 1.12 -11.87
N ILE A 94 -8.84 0.75 -13.13
CA ILE A 94 -8.45 1.64 -14.22
C ILE A 94 -9.53 1.62 -15.27
N ARG A 95 -9.96 2.80 -15.68
CA ARG A 95 -10.93 2.96 -16.74
C ARG A 95 -10.34 2.53 -18.07
N LYS A 96 -11.01 1.61 -18.78
CA LYS A 96 -10.52 1.03 -20.04
C LYS A 96 -10.42 2.01 -21.20
N GLU A 97 -11.07 3.15 -21.14
CA GLU A 97 -10.95 4.20 -22.16
C GLU A 97 -9.52 4.75 -22.28
N ASN A 98 -8.75 4.66 -21.18
CA ASN A 98 -7.33 5.02 -21.15
C ASN A 98 -6.41 3.84 -21.48
N ALA A 99 -6.99 2.67 -21.76
CA ALA A 99 -6.24 1.43 -21.91
C ALA A 99 -6.48 0.87 -23.32
N HIS A 100 -5.41 0.67 -24.06
CA HIS A 100 -5.46 -0.16 -25.25
C HIS A 100 -5.97 -1.55 -24.86
N ASN A 101 -7.08 -1.95 -25.44
CA ASN A 101 -7.92 -3.10 -25.08
C ASN A 101 -7.25 -4.44 -25.51
N THR A 102 -6.08 -4.75 -24.96
CA THR A 102 -5.39 -6.02 -25.17
C THR A 102 -5.60 -6.95 -23.98
N ALA A 103 -5.73 -8.24 -24.22
CA ALA A 103 -5.90 -9.26 -23.17
C ALA A 103 -4.77 -9.22 -22.13
N THR A 104 -3.58 -8.73 -22.50
CA THR A 104 -2.39 -8.64 -21.64
C THR A 104 -2.23 -7.28 -20.95
N PHE A 105 -3.16 -6.33 -21.19
CA PHE A 105 -3.03 -4.98 -20.64
C PHE A 105 -2.89 -4.96 -19.11
N SER A 106 -3.77 -5.65 -18.42
CA SER A 106 -3.80 -5.66 -16.94
C SER A 106 -2.51 -6.24 -16.35
N ASP A 107 -1.97 -7.30 -16.97
CA ASP A 107 -0.72 -7.91 -16.53
C ASP A 107 0.49 -7.00 -16.80
N ASN A 108 0.58 -6.43 -17.98
CA ASN A 108 1.66 -5.47 -18.32
C ASN A 108 1.63 -4.23 -17.41
N MET A 109 0.44 -3.74 -17.09
CA MET A 109 0.25 -2.65 -16.16
C MET A 109 0.75 -3.01 -14.76
N CYS A 110 0.35 -4.18 -14.22
CA CYS A 110 0.84 -4.64 -12.93
C CYS A 110 2.36 -4.75 -12.90
N GLN A 111 2.97 -5.31 -13.94
CA GLN A 111 4.43 -5.40 -14.08
C GLN A 111 5.09 -4.02 -14.08
N ASN A 112 4.55 -3.05 -14.82
CA ASN A 112 5.05 -1.67 -14.84
C ASN A 112 4.93 -1.00 -13.46
N ILE A 113 3.77 -1.12 -12.80
CA ILE A 113 3.57 -0.58 -11.46
C ILE A 113 4.60 -1.18 -10.50
N ILE A 114 4.78 -2.50 -10.50
CA ILE A 114 5.78 -3.19 -9.68
C ILE A 114 7.17 -2.61 -9.96
N GLY A 115 7.56 -2.51 -11.23
CA GLY A 115 8.86 -1.94 -11.62
C GLY A 115 9.09 -0.54 -11.08
N VAL A 116 8.09 0.34 -11.20
CA VAL A 116 8.20 1.74 -10.77
C VAL A 116 8.26 1.88 -9.25
N VAL A 117 7.38 1.17 -8.51
CA VAL A 117 7.29 1.35 -7.05
C VAL A 117 8.40 0.63 -6.28
N THR A 118 8.98 -0.45 -6.85
CA THR A 118 10.08 -1.19 -6.20
C THR A 118 11.45 -0.60 -6.48
N THR A 119 11.56 0.30 -7.46
CA THR A 119 12.81 1.00 -7.76
C THR A 119 13.06 2.15 -6.79
N ASN A 120 14.34 2.51 -6.61
CA ASN A 120 14.78 3.68 -5.85
C ASN A 120 14.43 3.67 -4.35
N THR A 121 14.78 2.59 -3.68
CA THR A 121 14.58 2.39 -2.23
C THR A 121 15.38 3.37 -1.35
N ALA A 122 16.34 4.11 -1.93
CA ALA A 122 17.14 5.09 -1.19
C ALA A 122 16.30 6.18 -0.53
N VAL A 123 15.25 6.66 -1.22
CA VAL A 123 14.33 7.66 -0.68
C VAL A 123 13.51 7.09 0.48
N MET A 124 13.00 5.86 0.34
CA MET A 124 12.28 5.19 1.44
C MET A 124 13.18 5.03 2.68
N LYS A 125 14.45 4.66 2.49
CA LYS A 125 15.42 4.59 3.56
C LYS A 125 15.55 5.92 4.30
N GLN A 126 15.62 7.03 3.56
CA GLN A 126 15.74 8.38 4.13
C GLN A 126 14.47 8.79 4.88
N VAL A 127 13.30 8.61 4.29
CA VAL A 127 11.98 8.91 4.89
C VAL A 127 11.79 8.13 6.18
N LEU A 128 12.15 6.85 6.20
CA LEU A 128 12.00 5.98 7.37
C LEU A 128 13.12 6.13 8.40
N LYS A 129 14.16 6.94 8.11
CA LYS A 129 15.37 7.02 8.94
C LYS A 129 15.96 5.64 9.25
N ALA A 130 15.83 4.70 8.31
CA ALA A 130 16.22 3.32 8.45
C ALA A 130 17.63 3.07 7.89
N LYS A 131 18.29 2.00 8.35
CA LYS A 131 19.54 1.54 7.76
C LYS A 131 19.32 1.01 6.35
N ARG A 132 18.20 0.28 6.17
CA ARG A 132 17.76 -0.27 4.90
C ARG A 132 16.24 -0.28 4.84
N ALA A 133 15.69 0.04 3.67
CA ALA A 133 14.28 -0.13 3.38
C ALA A 133 14.14 -0.71 1.98
N THR A 134 13.32 -1.75 1.83
CA THR A 134 13.05 -2.39 0.54
C THR A 134 11.57 -2.69 0.43
N LEU A 135 11.01 -2.45 -0.75
CA LEU A 135 9.66 -2.85 -1.11
C LEU A 135 9.77 -3.95 -2.16
N THR A 136 9.17 -5.10 -1.88
CA THR A 136 9.22 -6.26 -2.76
C THR A 136 7.81 -6.72 -3.07
N ALA A 137 7.46 -6.87 -4.35
CA ALA A 137 6.20 -7.46 -4.75
C ALA A 137 6.24 -8.98 -4.49
N THR A 138 5.16 -9.51 -3.93
CA THR A 138 5.01 -10.93 -3.61
C THR A 138 4.00 -11.62 -4.51
N GLY A 139 3.11 -10.87 -5.16
CA GLY A 139 2.14 -11.38 -6.11
C GLY A 139 1.21 -10.27 -6.59
N TYR A 140 0.40 -10.61 -7.59
CA TYR A 140 -0.69 -9.74 -8.04
C TYR A 140 -1.89 -10.55 -8.53
N SER A 141 -3.04 -9.91 -8.60
CA SER A 141 -4.26 -10.47 -9.18
C SER A 141 -4.95 -9.42 -10.06
N THR A 142 -5.52 -9.88 -11.16
CA THR A 142 -6.39 -9.10 -12.05
C THR A 142 -7.82 -9.65 -12.06
N ASP A 143 -8.08 -10.67 -11.23
CA ASP A 143 -9.42 -11.22 -11.04
C ASP A 143 -10.26 -10.31 -10.15
N TRP A 144 -11.20 -9.61 -10.75
CA TRP A 144 -12.09 -8.70 -10.06
C TRP A 144 -12.94 -9.39 -8.96
N ARG A 145 -13.34 -10.67 -9.15
CA ARG A 145 -14.14 -11.40 -8.15
C ARG A 145 -13.36 -11.62 -6.88
N LYS A 146 -12.09 -12.05 -7.04
CA LYS A 146 -11.19 -12.21 -5.92
C LYS A 146 -10.92 -10.88 -5.22
N ILE A 147 -10.66 -9.81 -5.99
CA ILE A 147 -10.42 -8.47 -5.44
C ILE A 147 -11.65 -7.97 -4.70
N ALA A 148 -12.84 -8.11 -5.28
CA ALA A 148 -14.08 -7.68 -4.66
C ALA A 148 -14.35 -8.45 -3.35
N SER A 149 -14.22 -9.78 -3.36
CA SER A 149 -14.40 -10.59 -2.14
C SER A 149 -13.37 -10.31 -1.05
N ASP A 150 -12.14 -9.91 -1.44
CA ASP A 150 -11.10 -9.53 -0.48
C ASP A 150 -11.35 -8.16 0.16
N GLU A 151 -12.00 -7.25 -0.53
CA GLU A 151 -12.14 -5.85 -0.11
C GLU A 151 -13.53 -5.51 0.44
N TYR A 152 -14.57 -6.20 -0.01
CA TYR A 152 -15.96 -5.90 0.32
C TYR A 152 -16.67 -7.16 0.83
N ASP A 153 -17.55 -6.98 1.81
CA ASP A 153 -18.45 -8.02 2.27
C ASP A 153 -19.87 -7.47 2.41
N ASN A 154 -20.87 -8.29 2.05
CA ASN A 154 -22.29 -7.95 2.07
C ASN A 154 -22.65 -6.70 1.25
N ILE A 155 -21.88 -6.41 0.20
CA ILE A 155 -22.14 -5.32 -0.75
C ILE A 155 -22.43 -5.92 -2.11
N ASP A 156 -23.56 -5.52 -2.71
CA ASP A 156 -23.84 -5.84 -4.10
C ASP A 156 -22.85 -5.11 -5.00
N PHE A 157 -21.92 -5.88 -5.53
CA PHE A 157 -20.86 -5.36 -6.36
C PHE A 157 -21.21 -5.49 -7.83
N GLU A 158 -21.66 -4.39 -8.45
CA GLU A 158 -21.83 -4.35 -9.89
C GLU A 158 -20.50 -4.19 -10.60
N VAL A 159 -20.12 -5.23 -11.35
CA VAL A 159 -18.92 -5.18 -12.18
C VAL A 159 -19.13 -4.23 -13.33
N ARG A 160 -18.34 -3.19 -13.37
CA ARG A 160 -18.29 -2.31 -14.52
C ARG A 160 -17.28 -2.87 -15.53
N TYR A 161 -17.81 -3.39 -16.63
CA TYR A 161 -17.00 -3.88 -17.75
C TYR A 161 -16.11 -2.79 -18.38
N THR A 162 -16.33 -1.53 -18.04
CA THR A 162 -15.52 -0.39 -18.45
C THR A 162 -14.21 -0.24 -17.67
N HIS A 163 -14.00 -1.04 -16.62
CA HIS A 163 -12.81 -0.96 -15.78
C HIS A 163 -12.01 -2.27 -15.79
N SER A 164 -10.70 -2.15 -15.63
CA SER A 164 -9.79 -3.23 -15.25
C SER A 164 -9.49 -3.11 -13.78
N TYR A 165 -9.55 -4.23 -13.06
CA TYR A 165 -9.28 -4.30 -11.63
C TYR A 165 -7.92 -4.93 -11.42
N PHE A 166 -7.22 -4.51 -10.39
CA PHE A 166 -5.96 -5.12 -10.00
C PHE A 166 -5.74 -5.03 -8.48
N SER A 167 -4.99 -5.99 -7.96
CA SER A 167 -4.37 -5.89 -6.65
C SER A 167 -2.94 -6.41 -6.72
N ILE A 168 -2.03 -5.76 -6.00
CA ILE A 168 -0.62 -6.16 -5.92
C ILE A 168 -0.23 -6.24 -4.46
N ASP A 169 0.28 -7.38 -4.06
CA ASP A 169 0.79 -7.62 -2.71
C ASP A 169 2.27 -7.28 -2.63
N PHE A 170 2.65 -6.57 -1.56
CA PHE A 170 4.02 -6.16 -1.29
C PHE A 170 4.43 -6.46 0.14
N ASN A 171 5.72 -6.67 0.35
CA ASN A 171 6.36 -6.61 1.65
C ASN A 171 7.28 -5.38 1.72
N LEU A 172 6.99 -4.46 2.62
CA LEU A 172 7.89 -3.39 3.01
C LEU A 172 8.77 -3.89 4.15
N VAL A 173 10.05 -4.11 3.87
CA VAL A 173 11.04 -4.56 4.86
C VAL A 173 11.89 -3.38 5.27
N ILE A 174 11.95 -3.13 6.58
CA ILE A 174 12.69 -2.03 7.19
C ILE A 174 13.70 -2.63 8.17
N ILE A 175 14.98 -2.28 8.00
CA ILE A 175 16.04 -2.66 8.93
C ILE A 175 16.49 -1.40 9.67
N SER A 176 16.39 -1.43 11.01
CA SER A 176 16.75 -0.33 11.89
C SER A 176 17.74 -0.81 12.96
N ASN A 177 18.66 0.06 13.37
CA ASN A 177 19.48 -0.22 14.54
C ASN A 177 18.66 -0.04 15.83
N ALA A 178 18.98 -0.80 16.89
CA ALA A 178 18.31 -0.68 18.19
C ALA A 178 18.29 0.77 18.71
N ASN A 179 19.37 1.52 18.51
CA ASN A 179 19.46 2.92 18.93
C ASN A 179 18.53 3.87 18.14
N CYS A 180 18.07 3.49 16.95
CA CYS A 180 17.06 4.27 16.22
C CYS A 180 15.65 4.10 16.80
N TYR A 181 15.42 3.03 17.57
CA TYR A 181 14.16 2.85 18.31
C TYR A 181 14.07 3.77 19.53
N GLN A 182 15.19 4.17 20.13
CA GLN A 182 15.19 5.11 21.24
C GLN A 182 14.70 6.51 20.85
N GLY A 183 14.89 6.93 19.59
CA GLY A 183 14.32 8.18 19.08
C GLY A 183 12.79 8.18 18.93
N PHE A 184 12.14 7.03 19.08
CA PHE A 184 10.67 6.93 19.18
C PHE A 184 10.16 7.08 20.62
N CYS A 185 11.04 6.91 21.60
CA CYS A 185 10.71 7.09 23.03
C CYS A 185 10.75 8.56 23.46
N ASP A 186 11.32 9.44 22.66
CA ASP A 186 11.41 10.88 22.95
C ASP A 186 10.20 11.69 22.43
N LEU A 187 9.07 11.05 22.10
CA LEU A 187 7.81 11.74 22.04
C LEU A 187 7.43 12.11 23.49
N PRO A 188 7.30 13.39 23.83
CA PRO A 188 6.89 13.78 25.18
C PRO A 188 5.47 13.24 25.40
N TYR A 189 5.37 12.15 26.14
CA TYR A 189 4.13 11.77 26.80
C TYR A 189 3.86 12.83 27.86
N THR A 190 3.24 13.91 27.47
CA THR A 190 2.53 14.77 28.41
C THR A 190 1.29 14.00 28.86
N ILE A 191 1.43 13.30 29.98
CA ILE A 191 0.28 12.81 30.74
C ILE A 191 -0.36 14.08 31.30
N GLY A 192 -1.49 14.49 30.73
CA GLY A 192 -2.40 15.50 31.27
C GLY A 192 -3.59 14.79 31.89
#